data_dbc393bd89e23dfc41a56dff8779faba
#
_entry.id   dbc393bd89e23dfc41a56dff8779faba
#
_cell.length_a   1.000
_cell.length_b   1.000
_cell.length_c   1.000
_cell.angle_alpha   90.00
_cell.angle_beta   90.00
_cell.angle_gamma   90.00
#
_symmetry.space_group_name_H-M   'P 1'
#
loop_
_entity.id
_entity.type
_entity.pdbx_description
1 polymer ?
#
loop_
_entity_poly.entity_id
_entity_poly.type
_entity_poly.pdbx_seq_one_letter_code
_entity_poly.pdbx_strand_id
1 'polypeptide(L)'
;MLTQGVKLFKGYRRGQGFIFREDDPRFQGFQDSFQERFEEMLSDPELRMINRNRGSGTRVLIDGLLGKHQPQGFLYEAKSHQAVAAAVAQSRADWGVAIRSVAEDQGLGFTPLQDEEYDFIIPESRLQKPAVQALIGLLDEKPIIERLEQMGLIRNLGKDR
;
A
#
# COMPACT_ATOMS: atom_id res chain seq x y z
N MET A 1 33.00 16.88 6.97
CA MET A 1 31.86 16.36 6.17
C MET A 1 30.83 17.45 6.08
N LEU A 2 30.64 18.05 4.92
CA LEU A 2 29.55 18.98 4.69
C LEU A 2 28.27 18.15 4.72
N THR A 3 27.41 18.35 5.70
CA THR A 3 26.04 17.86 5.70
C THR A 3 25.35 18.45 4.49
N GLN A 4 25.20 17.67 3.40
CA GLN A 4 24.43 18.12 2.24
C GLN A 4 22.99 18.27 2.70
N GLY A 5 22.47 19.50 2.65
CA GLY A 5 21.06 19.77 2.88
C GLY A 5 20.20 18.95 1.91
N VAL A 6 19.02 18.57 2.33
CA VAL A 6 18.01 17.91 1.50
C VAL A 6 16.75 18.74 1.49
N LYS A 7 15.99 18.74 0.37
CA LYS A 7 14.69 19.35 0.27
C LYS A 7 13.63 18.26 0.08
N LEU A 8 12.52 18.40 0.82
CA LEU A 8 11.37 17.52 0.72
C LEU A 8 10.36 18.10 -0.25
N PHE A 9 9.91 17.30 -1.21
CA PHE A 9 8.82 17.62 -2.13
C PHE A 9 7.68 16.65 -1.89
N LYS A 10 6.48 17.18 -1.70
CA LYS A 10 5.29 16.39 -1.55
C LYS A 10 5.00 15.63 -2.83
N GLY A 11 4.84 14.33 -2.73
CA GLY A 11 4.54 13.45 -3.83
C GLY A 11 3.05 13.13 -3.92
N TYR A 12 2.69 11.90 -3.65
CA TYR A 12 1.32 11.40 -3.71
C TYR A 12 1.03 10.45 -2.54
N ARG A 13 -0.24 10.25 -2.26
CA ARG A 13 -0.72 9.25 -1.31
C ARG A 13 -1.51 8.16 -2.03
N ARG A 14 -1.57 6.99 -1.41
CA ARG A 14 -2.37 5.85 -1.88
C ARG A 14 -2.92 5.07 -0.70
N GLY A 15 -4.12 4.52 -0.84
CA GLY A 15 -4.72 3.70 0.19
C GLY A 15 -4.09 2.32 0.26
N GLN A 16 -3.66 1.90 1.44
CA GLN A 16 -3.34 0.51 1.78
C GLN A 16 -4.53 -0.12 2.49
N GLY A 17 -4.80 -1.37 2.18
CA GLY A 17 -5.95 -2.06 2.75
C GLY A 17 -5.80 -3.57 2.76
N PHE A 18 -6.69 -4.18 3.50
CA PHE A 18 -6.91 -5.61 3.53
C PHE A 18 -7.59 -6.04 2.22
N ILE A 19 -7.09 -7.07 1.56
CA ILE A 19 -7.62 -7.59 0.30
C ILE A 19 -8.01 -9.06 0.42
N PHE A 20 -9.08 -9.43 -0.25
CA PHE A 20 -9.67 -10.77 -0.23
C PHE A 20 -10.48 -11.01 -1.49
N ARG A 21 -10.89 -12.25 -1.76
CA ARG A 21 -11.81 -12.53 -2.88
C ARG A 21 -13.23 -12.10 -2.50
N GLU A 22 -13.89 -11.31 -3.34
CA GLU A 22 -15.26 -10.82 -3.09
C GLU A 22 -16.31 -11.94 -3.03
N ASP A 23 -16.08 -13.02 -3.76
CA ASP A 23 -16.96 -14.19 -3.82
C ASP A 23 -16.76 -15.17 -2.65
N ASP A 24 -15.78 -14.93 -1.79
CA ASP A 24 -15.53 -15.77 -0.61
C ASP A 24 -16.51 -15.43 0.51
N PRO A 25 -17.42 -16.37 0.87
CA PRO A 25 -18.46 -16.10 1.88
C PRO A 25 -17.91 -15.76 3.26
N ARG A 26 -16.65 -16.14 3.55
CA ARG A 26 -15.98 -15.83 4.82
C ARG A 26 -15.73 -14.33 5.00
N PHE A 27 -15.70 -13.56 3.90
CA PHE A 27 -15.46 -12.11 3.91
C PHE A 27 -16.71 -11.28 3.59
N GLN A 28 -17.90 -11.89 3.47
CA GLN A 28 -19.14 -11.13 3.26
C GLN A 28 -19.41 -10.18 4.45
N GLY A 29 -19.65 -8.89 4.13
CA GLY A 29 -19.86 -7.84 5.14
C GLY A 29 -18.62 -7.51 5.97
N PHE A 30 -17.43 -7.99 5.57
CA PHE A 30 -16.20 -7.80 6.32
C PHE A 30 -15.79 -6.32 6.44
N GLN A 31 -16.12 -5.50 5.43
CA GLN A 31 -15.83 -4.07 5.46
C GLN A 31 -16.55 -3.34 6.60
N ASP A 32 -17.77 -3.75 6.90
CA ASP A 32 -18.62 -3.09 7.92
C ASP A 32 -18.30 -3.55 9.35
N SER A 33 -17.66 -4.71 9.49
CA SER A 33 -17.36 -5.35 10.78
C SER A 33 -15.88 -5.75 10.94
N PHE A 34 -15.00 -5.03 10.25
CA PHE A 34 -13.57 -5.38 10.18
C PHE A 34 -12.93 -5.58 11.56
N GLN A 35 -13.11 -4.62 12.47
CA GLN A 35 -12.45 -4.65 13.78
C GLN A 35 -12.91 -5.82 14.65
N GLU A 36 -14.21 -6.13 14.61
CA GLU A 36 -14.78 -7.21 15.41
C GLU A 36 -14.35 -8.59 14.89
N ARG A 37 -14.29 -8.76 13.57
CA ARG A 37 -14.00 -10.03 12.91
C ARG A 37 -12.50 -10.29 12.68
N PHE A 38 -11.67 -9.25 12.73
CA PHE A 38 -10.26 -9.37 12.43
C PHE A 38 -9.54 -10.28 13.43
N GLU A 39 -9.80 -10.13 14.71
CA GLU A 39 -9.21 -10.98 15.76
C GLU A 39 -9.63 -12.45 15.62
N GLU A 40 -10.91 -12.71 15.29
CA GLU A 40 -11.41 -14.06 15.02
C GLU A 40 -10.68 -14.67 13.82
N MET A 41 -10.55 -13.90 12.75
CA MET A 41 -9.88 -14.30 11.52
C MET A 41 -8.39 -14.62 11.75
N LEU A 42 -7.69 -13.86 12.59
CA LEU A 42 -6.27 -14.12 12.89
C LEU A 42 -6.04 -15.46 13.58
N SER A 43 -7.06 -15.95 14.26
CA SER A 43 -7.03 -17.23 15.00
C SER A 43 -7.57 -18.40 14.18
N ASP A 44 -8.11 -18.16 12.99
CA ASP A 44 -8.66 -19.20 12.12
C ASP A 44 -7.54 -19.94 11.36
N PRO A 45 -7.29 -21.22 11.62
CA PRO A 45 -6.26 -21.99 10.95
C PRO A 45 -6.57 -22.29 9.48
N GLU A 46 -7.81 -22.11 9.03
CA GLU A 46 -8.24 -22.31 7.66
C GLU A 46 -8.05 -21.06 6.79
N LEU A 47 -7.76 -19.88 7.40
CA LEU A 47 -7.52 -18.63 6.69
C LEU A 47 -6.02 -18.38 6.51
N ARG A 48 -5.56 -18.50 5.28
CA ARG A 48 -4.14 -18.30 4.91
C ARG A 48 -3.88 -16.88 4.44
N MET A 49 -2.95 -16.21 5.10
CA MET A 49 -2.45 -14.93 4.62
C MET A 49 -1.29 -15.07 3.62
N ILE A 50 -1.09 -14.01 2.83
CA ILE A 50 0.16 -13.72 2.14
C ILE A 50 0.76 -12.43 2.70
N ASN A 51 1.98 -12.50 3.20
CA ASN A 51 2.65 -11.38 3.83
C ASN A 51 3.48 -10.57 2.81
N ARG A 52 3.90 -9.38 3.19
CA ARG A 52 4.90 -8.60 2.46
C ARG A 52 6.30 -8.93 2.97
N ASN A 53 7.26 -8.81 2.09
CA ASN A 53 8.67 -8.98 2.44
C ASN A 53 9.11 -8.01 3.53
N ARG A 54 10.01 -8.46 4.37
CA ARG A 54 10.64 -7.64 5.41
C ARG A 54 11.32 -6.41 4.81
N GLY A 55 11.23 -5.27 5.51
CA GLY A 55 11.78 -4.00 5.07
C GLY A 55 10.85 -3.19 4.16
N SER A 56 9.68 -3.69 3.77
CA SER A 56 8.65 -2.87 3.10
C SER A 56 7.81 -2.07 4.10
N GLY A 57 7.37 -0.85 3.74
CA GLY A 57 6.48 -0.04 4.58
C GLY A 57 5.18 -0.77 4.90
N THR A 58 4.59 -1.47 3.93
CA THR A 58 3.40 -2.31 4.14
C THR A 58 3.64 -3.42 5.15
N ARG A 59 4.85 -3.99 5.23
CA ARG A 59 5.16 -4.99 6.26
C ARG A 59 5.14 -4.39 7.66
N VAL A 60 5.59 -3.16 7.83
CA VAL A 60 5.49 -2.44 9.10
C VAL A 60 4.03 -2.27 9.52
N LEU A 61 3.15 -1.89 8.58
CA LEU A 61 1.71 -1.82 8.83
C LEU A 61 1.15 -3.19 9.24
N ILE A 62 1.47 -4.26 8.51
CA ILE A 62 1.01 -5.62 8.81
C ILE A 62 1.47 -6.06 10.21
N ASP A 63 2.75 -5.91 10.52
CA ASP A 63 3.30 -6.30 11.81
C ASP A 63 2.64 -5.52 12.97
N GLY A 64 2.30 -4.25 12.76
CA GLY A 64 1.54 -3.44 13.71
C GLY A 64 0.11 -3.96 13.92
N LEU A 65 -0.58 -4.37 12.86
CA LEU A 65 -1.92 -4.94 12.91
C LEU A 65 -1.94 -6.31 13.59
N LEU A 66 -0.98 -7.16 13.25
CA LEU A 66 -0.91 -8.53 13.79
C LEU A 66 -0.45 -8.58 15.25
N GLY A 67 0.30 -7.58 15.71
CA GLY A 67 0.88 -7.59 17.06
C GLY A 67 1.74 -8.84 17.28
N LYS A 68 1.27 -9.75 18.12
CA LYS A 68 1.96 -11.03 18.43
C LYS A 68 1.42 -12.22 17.63
N HIS A 69 0.35 -12.03 16.86
CA HIS A 69 -0.26 -13.10 16.10
C HIS A 69 0.59 -13.49 14.89
N GLN A 70 0.63 -14.77 14.60
CA GLN A 70 1.26 -15.33 13.40
C GLN A 70 0.25 -16.22 12.69
N PRO A 71 -0.67 -15.66 11.91
CA PRO A 71 -1.68 -16.40 11.18
C PRO A 71 -1.06 -17.43 10.24
N GLN A 72 -1.85 -18.39 9.80
CA GLN A 72 -1.44 -19.35 8.76
C GLN A 72 -0.93 -18.56 7.52
N GLY A 73 0.25 -18.89 7.02
CA GLY A 73 0.88 -18.21 5.89
C GLY A 73 1.74 -16.99 6.26
N PHE A 74 1.87 -16.62 7.54
CA PHE A 74 2.69 -15.47 7.99
C PHE A 74 4.11 -15.44 7.40
N LEU A 75 4.73 -16.61 7.20
CA LEU A 75 6.08 -16.74 6.65
C LEU A 75 6.13 -16.70 5.11
N TYR A 76 4.99 -16.76 4.43
CA TYR A 76 4.94 -16.64 2.97
C TYR A 76 4.98 -15.17 2.58
N GLU A 77 6.07 -14.74 1.95
CA GLU A 77 6.32 -13.34 1.65
C GLU A 77 6.27 -13.04 0.14
N ALA A 78 5.58 -11.97 -0.20
CA ALA A 78 5.53 -11.41 -1.56
C ALA A 78 6.31 -10.09 -1.64
N LYS A 79 7.05 -9.88 -2.74
CA LYS A 79 7.92 -8.70 -2.92
C LYS A 79 7.21 -7.47 -3.48
N SER A 80 5.95 -7.59 -3.91
CA SER A 80 5.18 -6.49 -4.48
C SER A 80 3.70 -6.60 -4.11
N HIS A 81 2.95 -5.50 -4.26
CA HIS A 81 1.50 -5.50 -4.09
C HIS A 81 0.80 -6.38 -5.12
N GLN A 82 1.30 -6.36 -6.38
CA GLN A 82 0.80 -7.21 -7.45
C GLN A 82 0.95 -8.70 -7.12
N ALA A 83 2.08 -9.10 -6.52
CA ALA A 83 2.30 -10.48 -6.13
C ALA A 83 1.38 -10.91 -4.96
N VAL A 84 1.07 -10.00 -4.03
CA VAL A 84 0.07 -10.24 -2.98
C VAL A 84 -1.30 -10.45 -3.60
N ALA A 85 -1.76 -9.52 -4.45
CA ALA A 85 -3.06 -9.59 -5.08
C ALA A 85 -3.21 -10.84 -5.97
N ALA A 86 -2.17 -11.17 -6.74
CA ALA A 86 -2.16 -12.39 -7.55
C ALA A 86 -2.25 -13.67 -6.70
N ALA A 87 -1.61 -13.70 -5.54
CA ALA A 87 -1.70 -14.86 -4.63
C ALA A 87 -3.13 -15.03 -4.09
N VAL A 88 -3.82 -13.93 -3.75
CA VAL A 88 -5.21 -13.95 -3.28
C VAL A 88 -6.17 -14.31 -4.41
N ALA A 89 -6.05 -13.66 -5.57
CA ALA A 89 -6.91 -13.91 -6.74
C ALA A 89 -6.83 -15.38 -7.21
N GLN A 90 -5.64 -15.99 -7.12
CA GLN A 90 -5.40 -17.39 -7.52
C GLN A 90 -5.63 -18.41 -6.38
N SER A 91 -6.26 -18.01 -5.27
CA SER A 91 -6.54 -18.89 -4.12
C SER A 91 -5.31 -19.55 -3.48
N ARG A 92 -4.11 -18.97 -3.69
CA ARG A 92 -2.88 -19.40 -3.00
C ARG A 92 -2.81 -18.84 -1.58
N ALA A 93 -3.51 -17.75 -1.34
CA ALA A 93 -3.81 -17.18 -0.03
C ALA A 93 -5.27 -16.74 -0.02
N ASP A 94 -5.84 -16.57 1.17
CA ASP A 94 -7.22 -16.11 1.34
C ASP A 94 -7.28 -14.59 1.48
N TRP A 95 -6.23 -14.00 2.08
CA TRP A 95 -6.15 -12.57 2.32
C TRP A 95 -4.71 -12.04 2.34
N GLY A 96 -4.57 -10.75 2.26
CA GLY A 96 -3.30 -10.03 2.37
C GLY A 96 -3.51 -8.54 2.52
N VAL A 97 -2.42 -7.76 2.53
CA VAL A 97 -2.47 -6.30 2.53
C VAL A 97 -1.79 -5.75 1.28
N ALA A 98 -2.53 -4.94 0.54
CA ALA A 98 -2.05 -4.32 -0.70
C ALA A 98 -2.63 -2.91 -0.88
N ILE A 99 -2.25 -2.24 -1.97
CA ILE A 99 -2.84 -0.95 -2.34
C ILE A 99 -4.17 -1.16 -3.07
N ARG A 100 -5.07 -0.18 -2.94
CA ARG A 100 -6.42 -0.21 -3.52
C ARG A 100 -6.42 -0.50 -5.03
N SER A 101 -5.61 0.24 -5.80
CA SER A 101 -5.59 0.08 -7.26
C SER A 101 -5.25 -1.33 -7.72
N VAL A 102 -4.36 -2.02 -7.01
CA VAL A 102 -3.98 -3.41 -7.34
C VAL A 102 -5.08 -4.40 -6.97
N ALA A 103 -5.85 -4.14 -5.92
CA ALA A 103 -7.02 -4.94 -5.58
C ALA A 103 -8.11 -4.79 -6.66
N GLU A 104 -8.42 -3.55 -7.06
CA GLU A 104 -9.38 -3.25 -8.12
C GLU A 104 -8.99 -3.88 -9.47
N ASP A 105 -7.71 -3.79 -9.86
CA ASP A 105 -7.18 -4.41 -11.10
C ASP A 105 -7.36 -5.95 -11.13
N GLN A 106 -7.42 -6.59 -9.96
CA GLN A 106 -7.59 -8.04 -9.84
C GLN A 106 -9.02 -8.46 -9.44
N GLY A 107 -9.97 -7.51 -9.35
CA GLY A 107 -11.35 -7.78 -8.94
C GLY A 107 -11.47 -8.33 -7.52
N LEU A 108 -10.64 -7.83 -6.61
CA LEU A 108 -10.62 -8.24 -5.21
C LEU A 108 -11.38 -7.25 -4.33
N GLY A 109 -11.96 -7.76 -3.27
CA GLY A 109 -12.50 -6.95 -2.18
C GLY A 109 -11.39 -6.17 -1.47
N PHE A 110 -11.72 -4.97 -0.99
CA PHE A 110 -10.79 -4.07 -0.35
C PHE A 110 -11.39 -3.38 0.88
N THR A 111 -10.80 -3.59 2.03
CA THR A 111 -11.12 -2.85 3.26
C THR A 111 -9.98 -1.90 3.58
N PRO A 112 -10.21 -0.57 3.61
CA PRO A 112 -9.16 0.41 3.85
C PRO A 112 -8.59 0.30 5.26
N LEU A 113 -7.27 0.39 5.39
CA LEU A 113 -6.55 0.36 6.66
C LEU A 113 -5.84 1.68 6.93
N GLN A 114 -5.04 2.16 5.98
CA GLN A 114 -4.22 3.34 6.15
C GLN A 114 -3.87 3.95 4.78
N ASP A 115 -3.74 5.27 4.74
CA ASP A 115 -3.11 5.95 3.62
C ASP A 115 -1.59 5.97 3.80
N GLU A 116 -0.87 5.72 2.72
CA GLU A 116 0.58 5.80 2.64
C GLU A 116 0.97 7.04 1.83
N GLU A 117 1.87 7.86 2.39
CA GLU A 117 2.39 9.04 1.72
C GLU A 117 3.76 8.74 1.09
N TYR A 118 3.91 9.12 -0.17
CA TYR A 118 5.17 9.08 -0.90
C TYR A 118 5.65 10.50 -1.13
N ASP A 119 6.77 10.86 -0.51
CA ASP A 119 7.43 12.13 -0.70
C ASP A 119 8.80 11.94 -1.38
N PHE A 120 9.26 12.96 -2.09
CA PHE A 120 10.57 12.96 -2.74
C PHE A 120 11.57 13.74 -1.90
N ILE A 121 12.68 13.09 -1.54
CA ILE A 121 13.81 13.72 -0.86
C ILE A 121 14.90 13.95 -1.89
N ILE A 122 15.23 15.22 -2.14
CA ILE A 122 16.20 15.61 -3.17
C ILE A 122 17.37 16.35 -2.49
N PRO A 123 18.63 15.89 -2.67
CA PRO A 123 19.79 16.64 -2.21
C PRO A 123 19.86 18.03 -2.87
N GLU A 124 20.10 19.10 -2.10
CA GLU A 124 20.16 20.46 -2.62
C GLU A 124 21.15 20.63 -3.77
N SER A 125 22.26 19.91 -3.71
CA SER A 125 23.28 19.89 -4.79
C SER A 125 22.75 19.35 -6.13
N ARG A 126 21.58 18.71 -6.15
CA ARG A 126 20.94 18.15 -7.34
C ARG A 126 19.71 18.90 -7.81
N LEU A 127 19.22 19.87 -7.05
CA LEU A 127 18.00 20.61 -7.37
C LEU A 127 18.05 21.27 -8.75
N GLN A 128 19.22 21.79 -9.16
CA GLN A 128 19.39 22.50 -10.45
C GLN A 128 19.61 21.54 -11.65
N LYS A 129 19.60 20.24 -11.45
CA LYS A 129 19.70 19.30 -12.58
C LYS A 129 18.42 19.36 -13.43
N PRO A 130 18.53 19.44 -14.77
CA PRO A 130 17.36 19.52 -15.65
C PRO A 130 16.32 18.43 -15.43
N ALA A 131 16.75 17.19 -15.24
CA ALA A 131 15.85 16.07 -14.97
C ALA A 131 15.09 16.21 -13.63
N VAL A 132 15.73 16.80 -12.61
CA VAL A 132 15.09 17.05 -11.31
C VAL A 132 14.06 18.16 -11.42
N GLN A 133 14.41 19.26 -12.13
CA GLN A 133 13.45 20.34 -12.37
C GLN A 133 12.27 19.87 -13.22
N ALA A 134 12.50 19.04 -14.23
CA ALA A 134 11.44 18.43 -15.02
C ALA A 134 10.52 17.55 -14.15
N LEU A 135 11.08 16.70 -13.27
CA LEU A 135 10.28 15.89 -12.35
C LEU A 135 9.39 16.76 -11.44
N ILE A 136 9.98 17.81 -10.83
CA ILE A 136 9.24 18.71 -9.94
C ILE A 136 8.10 19.41 -10.72
N GLY A 137 8.38 19.90 -11.93
CA GLY A 137 7.36 20.53 -12.78
C GLY A 137 6.22 19.57 -13.16
N LEU A 138 6.56 18.34 -13.55
CA LEU A 138 5.57 17.31 -13.92
C LEU A 138 4.61 16.97 -12.78
N LEU A 139 5.05 17.00 -11.53
CA LEU A 139 4.19 16.67 -10.37
C LEU A 139 3.00 17.63 -10.21
N ASP A 140 3.08 18.84 -10.77
CA ASP A 140 2.03 19.87 -10.68
C ASP A 140 1.27 20.05 -12.01
N GLU A 141 1.63 19.28 -13.05
CA GLU A 141 0.93 19.32 -14.33
C GLU A 141 -0.41 18.57 -14.25
N LYS A 142 -1.50 19.24 -14.64
CA LYS A 142 -2.85 18.69 -14.60
C LYS A 142 -2.99 17.32 -15.28
N PRO A 143 -2.46 17.08 -16.50
CA PRO A 143 -2.57 15.76 -17.13
C PRO A 143 -1.87 14.64 -16.34
N ILE A 144 -0.78 14.97 -15.66
CA ILE A 144 -0.04 14.00 -14.83
C ILE A 144 -0.83 13.70 -13.56
N ILE A 145 -1.39 14.73 -12.91
CA ILE A 145 -2.25 14.57 -11.72
C ILE A 145 -3.45 13.68 -12.07
N GLU A 146 -4.17 13.97 -13.13
CA GLU A 146 -5.31 13.18 -13.59
C GLU A 146 -4.92 11.73 -13.89
N ARG A 147 -3.75 11.52 -14.49
CA ARG A 147 -3.25 10.15 -14.76
C ARG A 147 -2.89 9.40 -13.47
N LEU A 148 -2.28 10.07 -12.51
CA LEU A 148 -1.97 9.49 -11.19
C LEU A 148 -3.25 9.13 -10.44
N GLU A 149 -4.26 10.01 -10.45
CA GLU A 149 -5.56 9.75 -9.82
C GLU A 149 -6.27 8.53 -10.42
N GLN A 150 -6.23 8.37 -11.75
CA GLN A 150 -6.74 7.16 -12.43
C GLN A 150 -6.03 5.88 -11.99
N MET A 151 -4.79 5.99 -11.51
CA MET A 151 -3.99 4.89 -10.95
C MET A 151 -4.18 4.74 -9.43
N GLY A 152 -5.11 5.46 -8.80
CA GLY A 152 -5.33 5.47 -7.37
C GLY A 152 -4.26 6.19 -6.55
N LEU A 153 -3.47 7.06 -7.20
CA LEU A 153 -2.41 7.86 -6.60
C LEU A 153 -2.88 9.31 -6.50
N ILE A 154 -3.23 9.76 -5.31
CA ILE A 154 -3.77 11.10 -5.08
C ILE A 154 -2.63 12.08 -4.81
N ARG A 155 -2.54 13.16 -5.59
CA ARG A 155 -1.53 14.21 -5.39
C ARG A 155 -1.66 14.81 -3.99
N ASN A 156 -0.57 14.83 -3.25
CA ASN A 156 -0.52 15.45 -1.93
C ASN A 156 -0.23 16.96 -2.09
N LEU A 157 -1.27 17.78 -2.00
CA LEU A 157 -1.19 19.23 -2.14
C LEU A 157 -0.80 19.95 -0.82
N GLY A 158 -0.28 19.22 0.17
CA GLY A 158 0.24 19.83 1.40
C GLY A 158 1.34 20.86 1.10
N LYS A 159 1.37 21.96 1.86
CA LYS A 159 2.44 22.98 1.71
C LYS A 159 3.79 22.32 1.97
N ASP A 160 4.73 22.53 1.05
CA ASP A 160 6.14 22.19 1.26
C ASP A 160 6.62 22.81 2.58
N ARG A 161 7.23 22.00 3.42
CA ARG A 161 7.85 22.46 4.67
C ARG A 161 9.35 22.61 4.50
#